data_b10cb093560063d5b2fbcb2301ddb7f4
#
_entry.id   b10cb093560063d5b2fbcb2301ddb7f4
#
_cell.length_a   1.000
_cell.length_b   1.000
_cell.length_c   1.000
_cell.angle_alpha   90.00
_cell.angle_beta   90.00
_cell.angle_gamma   90.00
#
_symmetry.space_group_name_H-M   'P 1'
#
loop_
_entity.id
_entity.type
_entity.pdbx_description
1 polymer ?
#
loop_
_entity_poly.entity_id
_entity_poly.type
_entity_poly.pdbx_seq_one_letter_code
_entity_poly.pdbx_strand_id
1 'polypeptide(L)'
;MVGIDIVDHLDPLLRMRDERAFRLIRHPEDANPSPPDNIEMNFWLFWAAKESVFKNHRELKRFDPKIIPIKINRHEGAYHFQSEQVRGTITQNHDFTLSVCSTLPSLDQTYYQYFNLLAQDQSLKIRELTSHYLRSTTNSEVQISRDHSGLPIAIIDSHPHKLTFTHHHRYMGFICEK
;
A
#
# COMPACT_ATOMS: atom_id res chain seq x y z
N MET A 1 12.50 2.96 -2.83
CA MET A 1 11.59 2.93 -1.67
C MET A 1 10.27 2.31 -2.08
N VAL A 2 9.59 1.65 -1.14
CA VAL A 2 8.37 0.88 -1.38
C VAL A 2 7.23 1.30 -0.45
N GLY A 3 5.98 1.21 -0.93
CA GLY A 3 4.80 1.52 -0.14
C GLY A 3 3.63 0.61 -0.48
N ILE A 4 2.82 0.30 0.52
CA ILE A 4 1.63 -0.55 0.39
C ILE A 4 0.50 0.00 1.26
N ASP A 5 -0.72 -0.06 0.73
CA ASP A 5 -1.94 0.19 1.49
C ASP A 5 -3.05 -0.77 1.10
N ILE A 6 -3.90 -1.13 2.06
CA ILE A 6 -5.05 -2.00 1.86
C ILE A 6 -6.27 -1.46 2.62
N VAL A 7 -7.43 -1.46 1.98
CA VAL A 7 -8.72 -1.08 2.56
C VAL A 7 -9.68 -2.25 2.42
N ASP A 8 -10.19 -2.75 3.53
CA ASP A 8 -11.26 -3.77 3.57
C ASP A 8 -12.62 -3.11 3.43
N HIS A 9 -13.30 -3.33 2.32
CA HIS A 9 -14.63 -2.75 2.06
C HIS A 9 -15.74 -3.39 2.89
N LEU A 10 -15.48 -4.54 3.49
CA LEU A 10 -16.43 -5.24 4.36
C LEU A 10 -16.16 -5.00 5.86
N ASP A 11 -15.30 -4.03 6.21
CA ASP A 11 -15.15 -3.58 7.58
C ASP A 11 -16.45 -2.90 8.04
N PRO A 12 -17.14 -3.42 9.07
CA PRO A 12 -18.40 -2.83 9.55
C PRO A 12 -18.24 -1.43 10.13
N LEU A 13 -17.01 -0.99 10.41
CA LEU A 13 -16.70 0.36 10.87
C LEU A 13 -16.33 1.32 9.73
N LEU A 14 -16.22 0.81 8.51
CA LEU A 14 -15.90 1.62 7.34
C LEU A 14 -17.10 2.53 7.02
N ARG A 15 -16.88 3.83 7.04
CA ARG A 15 -17.95 4.81 6.73
C ARG A 15 -18.07 4.98 5.22
N MET A 16 -19.29 5.06 4.72
CA MET A 16 -19.56 5.45 3.32
C MET A 16 -18.85 6.76 2.97
N ARG A 17 -18.30 6.83 1.76
CA ARG A 17 -17.57 7.98 1.25
C ARG A 17 -18.34 8.60 0.08
N ASP A 18 -18.78 9.82 0.28
CA ASP A 18 -19.51 10.63 -0.69
C ASP A 18 -18.56 11.62 -1.43
N GLU A 19 -19.15 12.41 -2.30
CA GLU A 19 -18.47 13.48 -3.04
C GLU A 19 -17.78 14.51 -2.12
N ARG A 20 -18.35 14.80 -0.95
CA ARG A 20 -17.75 15.72 0.01
C ARG A 20 -16.48 15.12 0.61
N ALA A 21 -16.51 13.83 0.97
CA ALA A 21 -15.34 13.12 1.46
C ALA A 21 -14.24 13.07 0.38
N PHE A 22 -14.62 12.82 -0.88
CA PHE A 22 -13.67 12.82 -2.00
C PHE A 22 -12.97 14.17 -2.18
N ARG A 23 -13.70 15.29 -2.11
CA ARG A 23 -13.11 16.64 -2.16
C ARG A 23 -12.12 16.92 -1.04
N LEU A 24 -12.26 16.29 0.12
CA LEU A 24 -11.35 16.49 1.26
C LEU A 24 -9.98 15.83 1.06
N ILE A 25 -9.87 14.85 0.17
CA ILE A 25 -8.59 14.16 -0.10
C ILE A 25 -7.96 14.58 -1.44
N ARG A 26 -8.70 15.30 -2.27
CA ARG A 26 -8.29 15.58 -3.63
C ARG A 26 -7.16 16.63 -3.71
N HIS A 27 -6.09 16.31 -4.45
CA HIS A 27 -5.10 17.25 -4.93
C HIS A 27 -5.58 17.89 -6.24
N PRO A 28 -5.25 19.15 -6.57
CA PRO A 28 -5.66 19.80 -7.84
C PRO A 28 -5.24 19.03 -9.10
N GLU A 29 -4.12 18.32 -9.05
CA GLU A 29 -3.59 17.54 -10.19
C GLU A 29 -4.08 16.08 -10.23
N ASP A 30 -4.93 15.67 -9.30
CA ASP A 30 -5.49 14.32 -9.31
C ASP A 30 -6.30 14.09 -10.58
N ALA A 31 -6.02 13.00 -11.28
CA ALA A 31 -6.68 12.62 -12.51
C ALA A 31 -6.98 11.11 -12.55
N ASN A 32 -8.19 10.79 -12.98
CA ASN A 32 -8.61 9.43 -13.33
C ASN A 32 -9.56 9.52 -14.52
N PRO A 33 -9.09 9.34 -15.76
CA PRO A 33 -9.91 9.46 -16.96
C PRO A 33 -10.95 8.33 -17.10
N SER A 34 -10.80 7.25 -16.34
CA SER A 34 -11.71 6.09 -16.34
C SER A 34 -12.10 5.71 -14.90
N PRO A 35 -12.80 6.62 -14.17
CA PRO A 35 -13.22 6.32 -12.80
C PRO A 35 -14.27 5.20 -12.82
N PRO A 36 -14.37 4.41 -11.72
CA PRO A 36 -15.50 3.53 -11.53
C PRO A 36 -16.80 4.35 -11.40
N ASP A 37 -17.95 3.76 -11.78
CA ASP A 37 -19.26 4.43 -11.70
C ASP A 37 -19.64 4.81 -10.26
N ASN A 38 -19.13 4.05 -9.28
CA ASN A 38 -19.35 4.30 -7.87
C ASN A 38 -18.33 5.30 -7.32
N ILE A 39 -18.80 6.45 -6.81
CA ILE A 39 -17.94 7.50 -6.22
C ILE A 39 -17.15 6.99 -5.01
N GLU A 40 -17.70 6.10 -4.21
CA GLU A 40 -17.01 5.51 -3.07
C GLU A 40 -15.83 4.65 -3.52
N MET A 41 -16.01 3.85 -4.57
CA MET A 41 -14.92 3.04 -5.13
C MET A 41 -13.81 3.94 -5.70
N ASN A 42 -14.18 5.06 -6.34
CA ASN A 42 -13.21 6.05 -6.81
C ASN A 42 -12.47 6.74 -5.65
N PHE A 43 -13.16 7.03 -4.54
CA PHE A 43 -12.53 7.55 -3.32
C PHE A 43 -11.46 6.59 -2.82
N TRP A 44 -11.77 5.29 -2.72
CA TRP A 44 -10.84 4.29 -2.20
C TRP A 44 -9.64 4.04 -3.12
N LEU A 45 -9.78 4.19 -4.45
CA LEU A 45 -8.65 4.17 -5.39
C LEU A 45 -7.64 5.28 -5.04
N PHE A 46 -8.11 6.53 -4.90
CA PHE A 46 -7.23 7.65 -4.56
C PHE A 46 -6.67 7.55 -3.15
N TRP A 47 -7.48 7.16 -2.18
CA TRP A 47 -7.04 7.01 -0.80
C TRP A 47 -5.90 6.02 -0.67
N ALA A 48 -6.09 4.79 -1.16
CA ALA A 48 -5.09 3.74 -1.07
C ALA A 48 -3.81 4.08 -1.85
N ALA A 49 -3.93 4.71 -3.04
CA ALA A 49 -2.77 5.19 -3.78
C ALA A 49 -1.98 6.25 -2.99
N LYS A 50 -2.66 7.26 -2.43
CA LYS A 50 -2.02 8.33 -1.64
C LYS A 50 -1.37 7.79 -0.37
N GLU A 51 -2.01 6.88 0.33
CA GLU A 51 -1.47 6.28 1.54
C GLU A 51 -0.26 5.38 1.24
N SER A 52 -0.28 4.62 0.15
CA SER A 52 0.89 3.84 -0.29
C SER A 52 2.06 4.75 -0.68
N VAL A 53 1.81 5.87 -1.38
CA VAL A 53 2.83 6.89 -1.69
C VAL A 53 3.39 7.52 -0.42
N PHE A 54 2.53 7.90 0.53
CA PHE A 54 2.97 8.41 1.83
C PHE A 54 3.90 7.43 2.55
N LYS A 55 3.55 6.15 2.59
CA LYS A 55 4.38 5.11 3.19
C LYS A 55 5.69 4.86 2.42
N ASN A 56 5.73 5.16 1.12
CA ASN A 56 6.94 5.16 0.32
C ASN A 56 7.87 6.34 0.71
N HIS A 57 7.30 7.52 0.97
CA HIS A 57 8.02 8.72 1.39
C HIS A 57 8.28 8.72 2.90
N ARG A 58 9.34 8.04 3.33
CA ARG A 58 9.68 7.86 4.76
C ARG A 58 10.00 9.16 5.51
N GLU A 59 10.31 10.23 4.79
CA GLU A 59 10.56 11.57 5.31
C GLU A 59 9.29 12.32 5.74
N LEU A 60 8.13 11.94 5.22
CA LEU A 60 6.86 12.59 5.55
C LEU A 60 6.41 12.16 6.95
N LYS A 61 6.33 13.12 7.88
CA LYS A 61 5.96 12.84 9.28
C LYS A 61 4.45 12.64 9.49
N ARG A 62 3.63 13.15 8.57
CA ARG A 62 2.17 13.13 8.69
C ARG A 62 1.54 12.89 7.32
N PHE A 63 0.55 12.02 7.29
CA PHE A 63 -0.26 11.82 6.11
C PHE A 63 -1.20 13.02 5.88
N ASP A 64 -1.03 13.65 4.72
CA ASP A 64 -1.96 14.63 4.19
C ASP A 64 -2.23 14.29 2.72
N PRO A 65 -3.42 13.74 2.40
CA PRO A 65 -3.73 13.33 1.03
C PRO A 65 -3.77 14.48 0.03
N LYS A 66 -3.94 15.72 0.49
CA LYS A 66 -4.03 16.89 -0.38
C LYS A 66 -2.70 17.31 -1.00
N ILE A 67 -1.57 16.91 -0.41
CA ILE A 67 -0.24 17.26 -0.94
C ILE A 67 0.33 16.17 -1.86
N ILE A 68 -0.35 15.05 -2.02
CA ILE A 68 0.11 13.92 -2.82
C ILE A 68 -0.69 13.87 -4.12
N PRO A 69 -0.14 14.33 -5.27
CA PRO A 69 -0.81 14.24 -6.55
C PRO A 69 -0.84 12.79 -7.05
N ILE A 70 -1.98 12.33 -7.56
CA ILE A 70 -2.13 10.97 -8.12
C ILE A 70 -2.78 11.05 -9.49
N LYS A 71 -2.11 10.47 -10.49
CA LYS A 71 -2.66 10.26 -11.84
C LYS A 71 -2.91 8.77 -12.01
N ILE A 72 -4.18 8.36 -12.10
CA ILE A 72 -4.60 6.98 -12.28
C ILE A 72 -4.95 6.76 -13.76
N ASN A 73 -4.49 5.63 -14.31
CA ASN A 73 -4.86 5.15 -15.62
C ASN A 73 -5.33 3.70 -15.51
N ARG A 74 -6.28 3.29 -16.34
CA ARG A 74 -6.73 1.91 -16.45
C ARG A 74 -6.20 1.30 -17.73
N HIS A 75 -5.46 0.20 -17.62
CA HIS A 75 -4.91 -0.54 -18.75
C HIS A 75 -5.14 -2.03 -18.55
N GLU A 76 -5.70 -2.73 -19.53
CA GLU A 76 -5.97 -4.17 -19.50
C GLU A 76 -6.75 -4.63 -18.23
N GLY A 77 -7.67 -3.77 -17.76
CA GLY A 77 -8.48 -4.05 -16.58
C GLY A 77 -7.83 -3.73 -15.24
N ALA A 78 -6.54 -3.45 -15.19
CA ALA A 78 -5.80 -3.07 -14.01
C ALA A 78 -5.69 -1.54 -13.88
N TYR A 79 -5.70 -1.01 -12.66
CA TYR A 79 -5.39 0.38 -12.38
C TYR A 79 -3.90 0.55 -12.12
N HIS A 80 -3.29 1.50 -12.84
CA HIS A 80 -1.93 1.96 -12.63
C HIS A 80 -1.96 3.40 -12.19
N PHE A 81 -1.01 3.80 -11.36
CA PHE A 81 -0.92 5.20 -10.96
C PHE A 81 0.52 5.70 -10.93
N GLN A 82 0.62 7.03 -11.00
CA GLN A 82 1.88 7.75 -10.88
C GLN A 82 1.69 8.94 -9.95
N SER A 83 2.70 9.17 -9.09
CA SER A 83 2.87 10.35 -8.25
C SER A 83 4.33 10.74 -8.30
N GLU A 84 4.66 11.83 -8.99
CA GLU A 84 6.05 12.25 -9.23
C GLU A 84 6.92 11.08 -9.78
N GLN A 85 7.91 10.62 -8.99
CA GLN A 85 8.79 9.49 -9.35
C GLN A 85 8.26 8.12 -8.89
N VAL A 86 7.17 8.11 -8.11
CA VAL A 86 6.57 6.87 -7.60
C VAL A 86 5.60 6.32 -8.64
N ARG A 87 5.69 5.02 -8.91
CA ARG A 87 4.75 4.28 -9.76
C ARG A 87 4.15 3.14 -8.96
N GLY A 88 2.89 2.83 -9.25
CA GLY A 88 2.21 1.77 -8.55
C GLY A 88 1.05 1.17 -9.34
N THR A 89 0.50 0.12 -8.75
CA THR A 89 -0.70 -0.57 -9.22
C THR A 89 -1.75 -0.62 -8.12
N ILE A 90 -3.02 -0.65 -8.53
CA ILE A 90 -4.15 -0.81 -7.61
C ILE A 90 -4.98 -1.99 -8.09
N THR A 91 -5.18 -2.95 -7.20
CA THR A 91 -6.16 -4.02 -7.35
C THR A 91 -7.39 -3.63 -6.55
N GLN A 92 -8.54 -3.51 -7.20
CA GLN A 92 -9.79 -3.18 -6.55
C GLN A 92 -10.88 -4.17 -6.97
N ASN A 93 -11.61 -4.68 -5.99
CA ASN A 93 -12.77 -5.53 -6.16
C ASN A 93 -13.84 -5.18 -5.11
N HIS A 94 -14.88 -5.99 -4.98
CA HIS A 94 -15.93 -5.82 -3.99
C HIS A 94 -15.42 -5.87 -2.53
N ASP A 95 -14.40 -6.68 -2.26
CA ASP A 95 -13.94 -6.98 -0.90
C ASP A 95 -12.88 -6.00 -0.40
N PHE A 96 -11.98 -5.52 -1.29
CA PHE A 96 -10.88 -4.66 -0.89
C PHE A 96 -10.37 -3.76 -2.03
N THR A 97 -9.62 -2.73 -1.64
CA THR A 97 -8.70 -1.97 -2.49
C THR A 97 -7.28 -2.15 -1.96
N LEU A 98 -6.38 -2.69 -2.78
CA LEU A 98 -4.96 -2.84 -2.49
C LEU A 98 -4.15 -1.94 -3.41
N SER A 99 -3.28 -1.12 -2.86
CA SER A 99 -2.32 -0.30 -3.59
C SER A 99 -0.89 -0.68 -3.23
N VAL A 100 -0.05 -0.90 -4.23
CA VAL A 100 1.38 -1.12 -4.07
C VAL A 100 2.16 -0.16 -4.96
N CYS A 101 3.26 0.40 -4.46
CA CYS A 101 4.07 1.33 -5.22
C CYS A 101 5.56 1.24 -4.90
N SER A 102 6.36 1.77 -5.83
CA SER A 102 7.81 1.84 -5.69
C SER A 102 8.38 3.03 -6.46
N THR A 103 9.54 3.52 -6.01
CA THR A 103 10.43 4.38 -6.81
C THR A 103 11.42 3.57 -7.67
N LEU A 104 11.44 2.24 -7.52
CA LEU A 104 12.23 1.35 -8.36
C LEU A 104 11.65 1.31 -9.79
N PRO A 105 12.47 1.00 -10.80
CA PRO A 105 12.01 0.96 -12.20
C PRO A 105 10.87 -0.02 -12.46
N SER A 106 10.81 -1.12 -11.69
CA SER A 106 9.73 -2.12 -11.78
C SER A 106 9.37 -2.66 -10.40
N LEU A 107 8.08 -2.99 -10.21
CA LEU A 107 7.61 -3.73 -9.03
C LEU A 107 8.14 -5.17 -8.96
N ASP A 108 8.66 -5.72 -10.06
CA ASP A 108 9.34 -7.01 -10.07
C ASP A 108 10.60 -7.04 -9.19
N GLN A 109 11.14 -5.86 -8.85
CA GLN A 109 12.24 -5.68 -7.89
C GLN A 109 11.75 -5.62 -6.44
N THR A 110 10.54 -6.10 -6.18
CA THR A 110 9.97 -6.16 -4.84
C THR A 110 9.38 -7.52 -4.54
N TYR A 111 9.31 -7.86 -3.26
CA TYR A 111 8.45 -8.92 -2.73
C TYR A 111 7.23 -8.26 -2.12
N TYR A 112 6.03 -8.65 -2.50
CA TYR A 112 4.81 -8.21 -1.80
C TYR A 112 3.80 -9.33 -1.70
N GLN A 113 3.03 -9.31 -0.62
CA GLN A 113 1.94 -10.25 -0.36
C GLN A 113 0.90 -9.59 0.54
N TYR A 114 -0.34 -10.01 0.39
CA TYR A 114 -1.40 -9.72 1.36
C TYR A 114 -2.05 -11.02 1.84
N PHE A 115 -2.64 -10.92 3.04
CA PHE A 115 -3.25 -12.05 3.73
C PHE A 115 -4.66 -11.64 4.18
N ASN A 116 -5.63 -12.53 3.98
CA ASN A 116 -6.98 -12.39 4.53
C ASN A 116 -7.05 -13.19 5.83
N LEU A 117 -6.83 -12.51 6.94
CA LEU A 117 -6.77 -13.14 8.27
C LEU A 117 -7.11 -12.12 9.36
N LEU A 118 -8.16 -12.39 10.14
CA LEU A 118 -8.42 -11.68 11.39
C LEU A 118 -7.43 -12.11 12.46
N ALA A 119 -6.74 -11.15 13.07
CA ALA A 119 -5.83 -11.39 14.18
C ALA A 119 -6.05 -10.32 15.27
N GLN A 120 -5.93 -10.70 16.52
CA GLN A 120 -6.04 -9.76 17.65
C GLN A 120 -4.89 -8.74 17.64
N ASP A 121 -3.66 -9.21 17.37
CA ASP A 121 -2.48 -8.37 17.17
C ASP A 121 -2.03 -8.45 15.72
N GLN A 122 -2.61 -7.60 14.88
CA GLN A 122 -2.27 -7.53 13.46
C GLN A 122 -0.81 -7.12 13.24
N SER A 123 -0.27 -6.25 14.11
CA SER A 123 1.11 -5.77 13.99
C SER A 123 2.14 -6.87 14.25
N LEU A 124 1.89 -7.75 15.21
CA LEU A 124 2.73 -8.92 15.45
C LEU A 124 2.56 -9.94 14.34
N LYS A 125 1.31 -10.24 13.99
CA LYS A 125 0.98 -11.28 13.01
C LYS A 125 1.54 -10.99 11.62
N ILE A 126 1.47 -9.75 11.14
CA ILE A 126 2.03 -9.39 9.84
C ILE A 126 3.55 -9.57 9.80
N ARG A 127 4.27 -9.31 10.89
CA ARG A 127 5.73 -9.52 10.97
C ARG A 127 6.08 -11.01 10.87
N GLU A 128 5.34 -11.86 11.58
CA GLU A 128 5.49 -13.31 11.53
C GLU A 128 5.27 -13.84 10.10
N LEU A 129 4.14 -13.48 9.48
CA LEU A 129 3.78 -13.89 8.13
C LEU A 129 4.80 -13.40 7.09
N THR A 130 5.26 -12.15 7.21
CA THR A 130 6.29 -11.58 6.34
C THR A 130 7.61 -12.33 6.45
N SER A 131 8.06 -12.60 7.68
CA SER A 131 9.29 -13.36 7.90
C SER A 131 9.21 -14.76 7.31
N HIS A 132 8.08 -15.45 7.49
CA HIS A 132 7.85 -16.77 6.91
C HIS A 132 7.85 -16.72 5.37
N TYR A 133 7.11 -15.78 4.77
CA TYR A 133 7.04 -15.62 3.32
C TYR A 133 8.42 -15.34 2.72
N LEU A 134 9.16 -14.37 3.27
CA LEU A 134 10.48 -14.01 2.75
C LEU A 134 11.47 -15.17 2.87
N ARG A 135 11.49 -15.89 4.00
CA ARG A 135 12.32 -17.10 4.15
C ARG A 135 12.03 -18.16 3.09
N SER A 136 10.74 -18.45 2.86
CA SER A 136 10.34 -19.46 1.88
C SER A 136 10.64 -19.05 0.43
N THR A 137 10.60 -17.73 0.14
CA THR A 137 10.79 -17.20 -1.22
C THR A 137 12.27 -16.99 -1.55
N THR A 138 13.07 -16.54 -0.58
CA THR A 138 14.51 -16.27 -0.79
C THR A 138 15.40 -17.45 -0.46
N ASN A 139 14.87 -18.43 0.28
CA ASN A 139 15.63 -19.53 0.88
C ASN A 139 16.79 -19.03 1.78
N SER A 140 16.56 -17.90 2.46
CA SER A 140 17.56 -17.17 3.24
C SER A 140 17.11 -17.01 4.69
N GLU A 141 18.06 -16.68 5.57
CA GLU A 141 17.74 -16.26 6.93
C GLU A 141 17.14 -14.85 6.90
N VAL A 142 15.98 -14.67 7.56
CA VAL A 142 15.24 -13.39 7.56
C VAL A 142 14.91 -12.97 8.98
N GLN A 143 15.26 -11.74 9.30
CA GLN A 143 14.88 -11.07 10.55
C GLN A 143 14.13 -9.76 10.24
N ILE A 144 12.97 -9.55 10.84
CA ILE A 144 12.25 -8.29 10.78
C ILE A 144 12.69 -7.40 11.95
N SER A 145 13.17 -6.20 11.62
CA SER A 145 13.72 -5.24 12.57
C SER A 145 13.21 -3.82 12.30
N ARG A 146 13.81 -2.83 12.92
CA ARG A 146 13.59 -1.39 12.67
C ARG A 146 14.93 -0.73 12.36
N ASP A 147 14.90 0.25 11.45
CA ASP A 147 16.06 1.11 11.20
C ASP A 147 16.24 2.17 12.31
N HIS A 148 17.25 3.03 12.18
CA HIS A 148 17.55 4.12 13.13
C HIS A 148 16.40 5.14 13.26
N SER A 149 15.51 5.23 12.30
CA SER A 149 14.31 6.08 12.30
C SER A 149 13.09 5.38 12.89
N GLY A 150 13.22 4.11 13.32
CA GLY A 150 12.14 3.29 13.84
C GLY A 150 11.25 2.65 12.78
N LEU A 151 11.59 2.80 11.50
CA LEU A 151 10.82 2.24 10.38
C LEU A 151 11.18 0.76 10.15
N PRO A 152 10.22 -0.07 9.68
CA PRO A 152 10.46 -1.49 9.49
C PRO A 152 11.46 -1.75 8.36
N ILE A 153 12.34 -2.72 8.60
CA ILE A 153 13.27 -3.30 7.62
C ILE A 153 13.25 -4.81 7.72
N ALA A 154 13.53 -5.48 6.59
CA ALA A 154 13.87 -6.90 6.57
C ALA A 154 15.39 -7.03 6.44
N ILE A 155 16.01 -7.83 7.30
CA ILE A 155 17.42 -8.21 7.19
C ILE A 155 17.42 -9.61 6.56
N ILE A 156 17.92 -9.71 5.33
CA ILE A 156 18.00 -10.95 4.54
C ILE A 156 19.49 -11.23 4.31
N ASP A 157 19.99 -12.35 4.81
CA ASP A 157 21.42 -12.72 4.76
C ASP A 157 22.33 -11.56 5.20
N SER A 158 21.98 -10.90 6.30
CA SER A 158 22.69 -9.75 6.89
C SER A 158 22.59 -8.43 6.10
N HIS A 159 21.83 -8.37 5.01
CA HIS A 159 21.62 -7.16 4.23
C HIS A 159 20.26 -6.52 4.55
N PRO A 160 20.21 -5.22 4.85
CA PRO A 160 18.95 -4.52 5.15
C PRO A 160 18.19 -4.15 3.88
N HIS A 161 16.91 -4.52 3.84
CA HIS A 161 15.96 -4.21 2.77
C HIS A 161 14.82 -3.36 3.35
N LYS A 162 14.40 -2.34 2.62
CA LYS A 162 13.27 -1.50 3.04
C LYS A 162 11.97 -2.30 2.98
N LEU A 163 11.18 -2.15 4.04
CA LEU A 163 9.95 -2.90 4.26
C LEU A 163 8.84 -1.96 4.68
N THR A 164 7.64 -2.17 4.17
CA THR A 164 6.45 -1.44 4.57
C THR A 164 5.32 -2.42 4.86
N PHE A 165 4.53 -2.12 5.89
CA PHE A 165 3.36 -2.88 6.30
C PHE A 165 2.07 -2.10 6.10
N THR A 166 0.98 -2.83 5.89
CA THR A 166 -0.38 -2.33 5.98
C THR A 166 -1.28 -3.37 6.63
N HIS A 167 -2.33 -2.91 7.30
CA HIS A 167 -3.41 -3.75 7.80
C HIS A 167 -4.71 -2.95 7.88
N HIS A 168 -5.82 -3.59 7.58
CA HIS A 168 -7.15 -3.04 7.73
C HIS A 168 -8.16 -4.17 7.89
N HIS A 169 -8.81 -4.24 9.06
CA HIS A 169 -9.81 -5.24 9.44
C HIS A 169 -9.34 -6.68 9.15
N ARG A 170 -9.86 -7.35 8.09
CA ARG A 170 -9.50 -8.74 7.73
C ARG A 170 -8.20 -8.86 6.95
N TYR A 171 -7.67 -7.76 6.44
CA TYR A 171 -6.52 -7.80 5.57
C TYR A 171 -5.28 -7.22 6.21
N MET A 172 -4.16 -7.83 5.93
CA MET A 172 -2.84 -7.30 6.22
C MET A 172 -1.89 -7.61 5.07
N GLY A 173 -0.89 -6.78 4.86
CA GLY A 173 0.04 -6.95 3.76
C GLY A 173 1.40 -6.29 4.01
N PHE A 174 2.37 -6.67 3.18
CA PHE A 174 3.69 -6.08 3.19
C PHE A 174 4.21 -5.89 1.76
N ILE A 175 5.18 -4.99 1.61
CA ILE A 175 6.05 -4.86 0.45
C ILE A 175 7.49 -4.65 0.92
N CYS A 176 8.43 -5.37 0.31
CA CYS A 176 9.86 -5.36 0.62
C CYS A 176 10.67 -5.19 -0.67
N GLU A 177 11.72 -4.36 -0.65
CA GLU A 177 12.71 -4.31 -1.73
C GLU A 177 13.46 -5.65 -1.81
N LYS A 178 13.78 -6.09 -3.05
CA LYS A 178 14.67 -7.25 -3.30
C LYS A 178 16.13 -6.89 -3.11
#